data_081618cc019b16ee0f1e404090e4d5b2
#
_entry.id   081618cc019b16ee0f1e404090e4d5b2
#
_cell.length_a   1.000
_cell.length_b   1.000
_cell.length_c   1.000
_cell.angle_alpha   90.00
_cell.angle_beta   90.00
_cell.angle_gamma   90.00
#
_symmetry.space_group_name_H-M   'P 1'
#
loop_
_entity.id
_entity.type
_entity.pdbx_description
1 polymer ?
#
loop_
_entity_poly.entity_id
_entity_poly.type
_entity_poly.pdbx_seq_one_letter_code
_entity_poly.pdbx_strand_id
1 'polypeptide(L)'
;SSKWFQEQLWDSAEGKAVGMAYLRQRGIREDIIKKFHLGYSPERAKLWEEAKKAGYQDTYLVNDVDTLIGTGVCLKDENGHLFDRFRGRVIFPFFSVSGKVTGFAGRLIKQSDKAGKYVNSPTSILYEKKHELYGFYQAKQAIKREDCCYLVEGQLDVIQLVQSGIENVVASGGTALTYPQ
;
A
#
# COMPACT_ATOMS: atom_id res chain seq x y z
N SER A 1 1.73 -9.89 -5.19
CA SER A 1 2.35 -9.06 -4.10
C SER A 1 1.38 -8.78 -2.95
N SER A 2 0.13 -8.29 -3.23
CA SER A 2 -0.83 -7.95 -2.17
C SER A 2 -1.14 -9.12 -1.22
N LYS A 3 -1.41 -10.30 -1.77
CA LYS A 3 -1.65 -11.51 -0.97
C LYS A 3 -0.44 -11.85 -0.10
N TRP A 4 0.76 -11.78 -0.65
CA TRP A 4 1.99 -12.05 0.09
C TRP A 4 2.18 -11.07 1.27
N PHE A 5 1.94 -9.77 1.07
CA PHE A 5 2.02 -8.79 2.17
C PHE A 5 1.00 -9.06 3.29
N GLN A 6 -0.21 -9.51 2.93
CA GLN A 6 -1.22 -9.92 3.91
C GLN A 6 -0.76 -11.17 4.67
N GLU A 7 -0.29 -12.20 3.99
CA GLU A 7 0.27 -13.42 4.60
C GLU A 7 1.43 -13.08 5.55
N GLN A 8 2.34 -12.16 5.14
CA GLN A 8 3.40 -11.70 6.04
C GLN A 8 2.85 -11.03 7.31
N LEU A 9 1.81 -10.22 7.21
CA LEU A 9 1.19 -9.56 8.36
C LEU A 9 0.56 -10.56 9.32
N TRP A 10 -0.20 -11.54 8.78
CA TRP A 10 -1.03 -12.45 9.57
C TRP A 10 -0.26 -13.68 10.08
N ASP A 11 0.69 -14.19 9.32
CA ASP A 11 1.26 -15.51 9.55
C ASP A 11 2.72 -15.47 9.99
N SER A 12 3.51 -14.47 9.56
CA SER A 12 4.92 -14.39 9.96
C SER A 12 5.10 -13.91 11.39
N ALA A 13 6.17 -14.37 12.05
CA ALA A 13 6.52 -13.95 13.42
C ALA A 13 6.81 -12.43 13.47
N GLU A 14 7.56 -11.89 12.50
CA GLU A 14 7.87 -10.47 12.42
C GLU A 14 6.60 -9.64 12.12
N GLY A 15 5.74 -10.11 11.22
CA GLY A 15 4.46 -9.44 10.90
C GLY A 15 3.56 -9.30 12.11
N LYS A 16 3.44 -10.36 12.95
CA LYS A 16 2.67 -10.33 14.20
C LYS A 16 3.30 -9.40 15.23
N ALA A 17 4.62 -9.53 15.44
CA ALA A 17 5.33 -8.79 16.48
C ALA A 17 5.50 -7.30 16.17
N VAL A 18 5.59 -6.91 14.90
CA VAL A 18 5.87 -5.54 14.45
C VAL A 18 4.69 -4.93 13.72
N GLY A 19 4.27 -5.51 12.60
CA GLY A 19 3.21 -4.96 11.75
C GLY A 19 1.85 -4.93 12.45
N MET A 20 1.41 -6.07 12.98
CA MET A 20 0.13 -6.20 13.68
C MET A 20 0.13 -5.42 15.00
N ALA A 21 1.24 -5.46 15.75
CA ALA A 21 1.38 -4.68 16.99
C ALA A 21 1.25 -3.17 16.71
N TYR A 22 1.87 -2.68 15.64
CA TYR A 22 1.72 -1.28 15.21
C TYR A 22 0.26 -0.93 14.89
N LEU A 23 -0.45 -1.75 14.12
CA LEU A 23 -1.85 -1.50 13.76
C LEU A 23 -2.77 -1.53 14.99
N ARG A 24 -2.55 -2.48 15.92
CA ARG A 24 -3.28 -2.56 17.19
C ARG A 24 -3.00 -1.35 18.10
N GLN A 25 -1.75 -0.89 18.18
CA GLN A 25 -1.39 0.33 18.92
C GLN A 25 -2.10 1.57 18.37
N ARG A 26 -2.41 1.59 17.06
CA ARG A 26 -3.20 2.62 16.40
C ARG A 26 -4.71 2.43 16.58
N GLY A 27 -5.14 1.42 17.32
CA GLY A 27 -6.54 1.11 17.57
C GLY A 27 -7.29 0.55 16.35
N ILE A 28 -6.58 0.01 15.35
CA ILE A 28 -7.20 -0.51 14.13
C ILE A 28 -7.65 -1.96 14.36
N ARG A 29 -8.94 -2.22 14.15
CA ARG A 29 -9.55 -3.54 14.32
C ARG A 29 -9.20 -4.48 13.16
N GLU A 30 -9.25 -5.78 13.43
CA GLU A 30 -8.89 -6.82 12.46
C GLU A 30 -9.85 -6.90 11.26
N ASP A 31 -11.15 -6.60 11.46
CA ASP A 31 -12.12 -6.52 10.37
C ASP A 31 -11.76 -5.40 9.39
N ILE A 32 -11.28 -4.28 9.90
CA ILE A 32 -10.82 -3.14 9.10
C ILE A 32 -9.50 -3.45 8.39
N ILE A 33 -8.55 -4.11 9.08
CA ILE A 33 -7.31 -4.58 8.46
C ILE A 33 -7.61 -5.47 7.24
N LYS A 34 -8.58 -6.39 7.38
CA LYS A 34 -9.05 -7.25 6.28
C LYS A 34 -9.77 -6.45 5.19
N LYS A 35 -10.69 -5.53 5.56
CA LYS A 35 -11.45 -4.70 4.62
C LYS A 35 -10.53 -3.89 3.69
N PHE A 36 -9.41 -3.38 4.22
CA PHE A 36 -8.43 -2.60 3.47
C PHE A 36 -7.27 -3.43 2.92
N HIS A 37 -7.26 -4.75 3.10
CA HIS A 37 -6.18 -5.66 2.69
C HIS A 37 -4.81 -5.20 3.18
N LEU A 38 -4.73 -4.65 4.40
CA LEU A 38 -3.45 -4.18 4.95
C LEU A 38 -2.47 -5.32 5.05
N GLY A 39 -1.21 -5.02 4.82
CA GLY A 39 -0.14 -5.99 4.83
C GLY A 39 1.09 -5.51 5.58
N TYR A 40 2.11 -6.34 5.59
CA TYR A 40 3.42 -6.02 6.13
C TYR A 40 4.52 -6.54 5.21
N SER A 41 5.56 -5.76 5.04
CA SER A 41 6.79 -6.19 4.37
C SER A 41 7.90 -6.28 5.42
N PRO A 42 8.42 -7.48 5.74
CA PRO A 42 9.50 -7.66 6.71
C PRO A 42 10.76 -6.87 6.35
N GLU A 43 11.60 -6.59 7.34
CA GLU A 43 12.85 -5.84 7.11
C GLU A 43 13.81 -6.60 6.19
N ARG A 44 13.85 -7.93 6.33
CA ARG A 44 14.58 -8.85 5.44
C ARG A 44 13.63 -9.52 4.46
N ALA A 45 12.74 -8.72 3.87
CA ALA A 45 11.77 -9.19 2.91
C ALA A 45 12.43 -9.80 1.68
N LYS A 46 11.80 -10.85 1.16
CA LYS A 46 12.25 -11.61 -0.01
C LYS A 46 11.10 -11.86 -0.97
N LEU A 47 10.25 -10.84 -1.16
CA LEU A 47 9.14 -10.91 -2.12
C LEU A 47 9.65 -11.27 -3.52
N TRP A 48 10.80 -10.70 -3.93
CA TRP A 48 11.38 -10.98 -5.22
C TRP A 48 11.75 -12.46 -5.40
N GLU A 49 12.25 -13.15 -4.35
CA GLU A 49 12.56 -14.59 -4.41
C GLU A 49 11.27 -15.42 -4.61
N GLU A 50 10.23 -15.12 -3.83
CA GLU A 50 8.94 -15.82 -3.92
C GLU A 50 8.24 -15.56 -5.26
N ALA A 51 8.33 -14.33 -5.77
CA ALA A 51 7.80 -13.99 -7.07
C ALA A 51 8.51 -14.76 -8.19
N LYS A 52 9.84 -14.87 -8.14
CA LYS A 52 10.61 -15.68 -9.09
C LYS A 52 10.25 -17.17 -9.04
N LYS A 53 10.11 -17.75 -7.84
CA LYS A 53 9.63 -19.13 -7.67
C LYS A 53 8.25 -19.34 -8.28
N ALA A 54 7.39 -18.33 -8.22
CA ALA A 54 6.07 -18.32 -8.84
C ALA A 54 6.08 -18.03 -10.35
N GLY A 55 7.26 -17.91 -10.97
CA GLY A 55 7.43 -17.72 -12.42
C GLY A 55 7.35 -16.27 -12.91
N TYR A 56 7.32 -15.29 -12.02
CA TYR A 56 7.35 -13.87 -12.42
C TYR A 56 8.75 -13.44 -12.82
N GLN A 57 8.84 -12.75 -13.96
CA GLN A 57 10.09 -12.17 -14.45
C GLN A 57 10.41 -10.84 -13.78
N ASP A 58 11.69 -10.44 -13.78
CA ASP A 58 12.16 -9.18 -13.21
C ASP A 58 11.43 -7.96 -13.79
N THR A 59 11.08 -8.01 -15.07
CA THR A 59 10.33 -6.96 -15.77
C THR A 59 8.95 -6.66 -15.18
N TYR A 60 8.34 -7.62 -14.45
CA TYR A 60 7.10 -7.37 -13.72
C TYR A 60 7.32 -6.80 -12.32
N LEU A 61 8.49 -7.01 -11.73
CA LEU A 61 8.80 -6.66 -10.36
C LEU A 61 9.46 -5.28 -10.25
N VAL A 62 10.33 -4.96 -11.20
CA VAL A 62 11.04 -3.68 -11.28
C VAL A 62 10.29 -2.77 -12.25
N ASN A 63 10.17 -1.50 -11.90
CA ASN A 63 9.55 -0.53 -12.79
C ASN A 63 10.61 0.05 -13.74
N ASP A 64 10.29 0.07 -15.00
CA ASP A 64 11.02 0.79 -16.04
C ASP A 64 10.38 2.17 -16.19
N VAL A 65 11.15 3.22 -15.92
CA VAL A 65 10.64 4.62 -15.93
C VAL A 65 10.30 5.15 -17.31
N ASP A 66 10.91 4.60 -18.36
CA ASP A 66 10.69 5.06 -19.75
C ASP A 66 9.44 4.40 -20.34
N THR A 67 9.25 3.12 -20.10
CA THR A 67 8.10 2.34 -20.61
C THR A 67 6.94 2.28 -19.64
N LEU A 68 7.15 2.64 -18.36
CA LEU A 68 6.20 2.50 -17.25
C LEU A 68 5.74 1.04 -17.01
N ILE A 69 6.46 0.06 -17.55
CA ILE A 69 6.21 -1.36 -17.35
C ILE A 69 6.80 -1.81 -16.02
N GLY A 70 6.12 -2.76 -15.37
CA GLY A 70 6.51 -3.30 -14.08
C GLY A 70 5.86 -2.57 -12.89
N THR A 71 5.77 -3.28 -11.77
CA THR A 71 5.04 -2.82 -10.58
C THR A 71 5.89 -1.98 -9.64
N GLY A 72 7.22 -2.05 -9.76
CA GLY A 72 8.17 -1.40 -8.88
C GLY A 72 8.09 -1.86 -7.41
N VAL A 73 7.57 -3.05 -7.14
CA VAL A 73 7.61 -3.65 -5.79
C VAL A 73 9.04 -4.06 -5.40
N CYS A 74 9.91 -4.23 -6.39
CA CYS A 74 11.34 -4.44 -6.24
C CYS A 74 12.14 -3.33 -6.92
N LEU A 75 13.37 -3.18 -6.48
CA LEU A 75 14.39 -2.29 -7.03
C LEU A 75 15.58 -3.12 -7.50
N LYS A 76 16.39 -2.56 -8.38
CA LYS A 76 17.72 -3.07 -8.74
C LYS A 76 18.80 -2.15 -8.21
N ASP A 77 19.87 -2.71 -7.65
CA ASP A 77 21.08 -1.96 -7.34
C ASP A 77 21.98 -1.78 -8.59
N GLU A 78 23.10 -1.07 -8.43
CA GLU A 78 24.06 -0.81 -9.51
C GLU A 78 24.69 -2.10 -10.08
N ASN A 79 24.69 -3.18 -9.31
CA ASN A 79 25.19 -4.50 -9.71
C ASN A 79 24.10 -5.40 -10.30
N GLY A 80 22.87 -4.89 -10.41
CA GLY A 80 21.72 -5.62 -10.93
C GLY A 80 21.04 -6.56 -9.94
N HIS A 81 21.40 -6.53 -8.64
CA HIS A 81 20.76 -7.35 -7.63
C HIS A 81 19.38 -6.77 -7.26
N LEU A 82 18.40 -7.65 -7.16
CA LEU A 82 17.06 -7.28 -6.74
C LEU A 82 16.95 -7.16 -5.23
N PHE A 83 16.17 -6.17 -4.79
CA PHE A 83 15.75 -6.03 -3.41
C PHE A 83 14.34 -5.42 -3.31
N ASP A 84 13.64 -5.72 -2.22
CA ASP A 84 12.27 -5.28 -2.05
C ASP A 84 12.19 -3.80 -1.65
N ARG A 85 11.30 -3.04 -2.32
CA ARG A 85 11.09 -1.60 -2.11
C ARG A 85 10.53 -1.28 -0.72
N PHE A 86 9.64 -2.12 -0.20
CA PHE A 86 8.80 -1.80 0.96
C PHE A 86 9.29 -2.42 2.27
N ARG A 87 10.57 -2.76 2.39
CA ARG A 87 11.13 -3.41 3.58
C ARG A 87 10.83 -2.65 4.88
N GLY A 88 10.46 -3.38 5.94
CA GLY A 88 10.16 -2.86 7.28
C GLY A 88 8.92 -1.98 7.37
N ARG A 89 7.91 -2.18 6.49
CA ARG A 89 6.78 -1.27 6.34
C ARG A 89 5.43 -1.97 6.47
N VAL A 90 4.48 -1.27 7.09
CA VAL A 90 3.05 -1.59 6.93
C VAL A 90 2.62 -1.13 5.54
N ILE A 91 1.86 -1.97 4.87
CA ILE A 91 1.46 -1.82 3.47
C ILE A 91 -0.01 -1.45 3.37
N PHE A 92 -0.28 -0.40 2.61
CA PHE A 92 -1.60 0.13 2.28
C PHE A 92 -1.82 -0.01 0.78
N PRO A 93 -2.63 -1.00 0.32
CA PRO A 93 -2.90 -1.16 -1.11
C PRO A 93 -3.81 -0.06 -1.65
N PHE A 94 -3.52 0.41 -2.85
CA PHE A 94 -4.46 1.19 -3.67
C PHE A 94 -5.26 0.25 -4.56
N PHE A 95 -6.52 0.62 -4.80
CA PHE A 95 -7.44 -0.18 -5.58
C PHE A 95 -8.01 0.64 -6.73
N SER A 96 -8.08 0.04 -7.90
CA SER A 96 -8.89 0.56 -9.01
C SER A 96 -10.37 0.59 -8.63
N VAL A 97 -11.17 1.29 -9.42
CA VAL A 97 -12.64 1.31 -9.28
C VAL A 97 -13.25 -0.10 -9.30
N SER A 98 -12.62 -1.05 -10.02
CA SER A 98 -13.06 -2.46 -10.09
C SER A 98 -12.58 -3.33 -8.92
N GLY A 99 -11.79 -2.79 -7.98
CA GLY A 99 -11.29 -3.53 -6.81
C GLY A 99 -10.00 -4.32 -7.06
N LYS A 100 -9.30 -4.08 -8.16
CA LYS A 100 -7.98 -4.66 -8.40
C LYS A 100 -6.92 -3.78 -7.76
N VAL A 101 -5.91 -4.37 -7.13
CA VAL A 101 -4.78 -3.64 -6.56
C VAL A 101 -3.93 -3.05 -7.69
N THR A 102 -3.74 -1.74 -7.68
CA THR A 102 -2.95 -0.97 -8.66
C THR A 102 -1.57 -0.62 -8.15
N GLY A 103 -1.43 -0.33 -6.85
CA GLY A 103 -0.18 0.09 -6.23
C GLY A 103 -0.22 -0.03 -4.71
N PHE A 104 0.83 0.47 -4.07
CA PHE A 104 1.00 0.40 -2.62
C PHE A 104 1.59 1.69 -2.06
N ALA A 105 1.17 2.04 -0.86
CA ALA A 105 1.94 2.90 0.04
C ALA A 105 2.51 2.04 1.17
N GLY A 106 3.77 2.28 1.53
CA GLY A 106 4.44 1.60 2.63
C GLY A 106 4.85 2.58 3.73
N ARG A 107 4.32 2.43 4.94
CA ARG A 107 4.69 3.24 6.10
C ARG A 107 5.78 2.56 6.91
N LEU A 108 6.90 3.22 7.09
CA LEU A 108 7.99 2.77 7.95
C LEU A 108 7.54 2.80 9.42
N ILE A 109 7.77 1.69 10.14
CA ILE A 109 7.42 1.58 11.56
C ILE A 109 8.56 2.06 12.44
N LYS A 110 9.78 1.57 12.19
CA LYS A 110 10.97 2.01 12.91
C LYS A 110 11.40 3.38 12.40
N GLN A 111 11.66 4.29 13.32
CA GLN A 111 12.17 5.61 12.96
C GLN A 111 13.56 5.48 12.31
N SER A 112 13.78 6.19 11.22
CA SER A 112 15.06 6.23 10.50
C SER A 112 15.25 7.60 9.90
N ASP A 113 16.41 8.19 10.14
CA ASP A 113 16.76 9.50 9.56
C ASP A 113 17.09 9.40 8.06
N LYS A 114 17.36 8.18 7.58
CA LYS A 114 17.78 7.92 6.18
C LYS A 114 16.63 7.46 5.28
N ALA A 115 15.53 6.98 5.84
CA ALA A 115 14.44 6.42 5.07
C ALA A 115 13.15 7.24 5.25
N GLY A 116 12.54 7.65 4.16
CA GLY A 116 11.26 8.38 4.19
C GLY A 116 10.17 7.62 4.96
N LYS A 117 9.38 8.33 5.75
CA LYS A 117 8.28 7.78 6.55
C LYS A 117 7.28 7.00 5.69
N TYR A 118 6.97 7.50 4.51
CA TYR A 118 6.14 6.85 3.50
C TYR A 118 6.90 6.68 2.19
N VAL A 119 6.69 5.55 1.53
CA VAL A 119 7.15 5.24 0.18
C VAL A 119 5.94 4.74 -0.60
N ASN A 120 5.73 5.24 -1.81
CA ASN A 120 4.69 4.77 -2.71
C ASN A 120 5.26 3.91 -3.83
N SER A 121 4.39 3.14 -4.49
CA SER A 121 4.69 2.57 -5.80
C SER A 121 5.12 3.68 -6.76
N PRO A 122 6.05 3.42 -7.67
CA PRO A 122 6.39 4.37 -8.73
C PRO A 122 5.22 4.49 -9.72
N THR A 123 5.21 5.56 -10.51
CA THR A 123 4.31 5.70 -11.64
C THR A 123 4.52 4.54 -12.61
N SER A 124 3.43 3.91 -13.02
CA SER A 124 3.41 2.79 -13.96
C SER A 124 2.10 2.80 -14.75
N ILE A 125 1.97 1.91 -15.73
CA ILE A 125 0.71 1.73 -16.47
C ILE A 125 -0.47 1.33 -15.56
N LEU A 126 -0.21 0.87 -14.34
CA LEU A 126 -1.22 0.45 -13.36
C LEU A 126 -1.48 1.48 -12.28
N TYR A 127 -0.52 2.36 -12.00
CA TYR A 127 -0.56 3.26 -10.85
C TYR A 127 0.05 4.61 -11.18
N GLU A 128 -0.70 5.66 -10.95
CA GLU A 128 -0.22 7.04 -11.02
C GLU A 128 -0.76 7.82 -9.82
N LYS A 129 0.13 8.17 -8.89
CA LYS A 129 -0.24 8.78 -7.60
C LYS A 129 -1.17 9.99 -7.75
N LYS A 130 -0.97 10.82 -8.77
CA LYS A 130 -1.78 12.03 -9.00
C LYS A 130 -3.23 11.74 -9.41
N HIS A 131 -3.55 10.49 -9.77
CA HIS A 131 -4.90 10.05 -10.14
C HIS A 131 -5.56 9.21 -9.04
N GLU A 132 -4.81 8.86 -7.98
CA GLU A 132 -5.27 7.92 -6.97
C GLU A 132 -5.80 8.63 -5.73
N LEU A 133 -6.98 8.25 -5.30
CA LEU A 133 -7.52 8.56 -3.97
C LEU A 133 -7.55 7.29 -3.14
N TYR A 134 -6.81 7.27 -2.03
CA TYR A 134 -6.80 6.12 -1.13
C TYR A 134 -8.19 5.93 -0.49
N GLY A 135 -8.66 4.70 -0.50
CA GLY A 135 -9.97 4.36 0.07
C GLY A 135 -11.15 4.52 -0.88
N PHE A 136 -10.96 5.05 -2.10
CA PHE A 136 -12.06 5.30 -3.03
C PHE A 136 -12.87 4.03 -3.36
N TYR A 137 -12.21 2.90 -3.58
CA TYR A 137 -12.91 1.63 -3.84
C TYR A 137 -13.85 1.25 -2.70
N GLN A 138 -13.41 1.40 -1.46
CA GLN A 138 -14.19 1.11 -0.26
C GLN A 138 -15.32 2.13 -0.05
N ALA A 139 -15.06 3.40 -0.39
CA ALA A 139 -15.96 4.54 -0.13
C ALA A 139 -17.05 4.74 -1.19
N LYS A 140 -16.83 4.29 -2.43
CA LYS A 140 -17.67 4.66 -3.61
C LYS A 140 -19.17 4.44 -3.42
N GLN A 141 -19.60 3.39 -2.72
CA GLN A 141 -21.01 3.14 -2.46
C GLN A 141 -21.58 4.09 -1.39
N ALA A 142 -20.80 4.37 -0.36
CA ALA A 142 -21.16 5.32 0.68
C ALA A 142 -21.22 6.75 0.11
N ILE A 143 -20.24 7.15 -0.71
CA ILE A 143 -20.24 8.44 -1.41
C ILE A 143 -21.54 8.59 -2.25
N LYS A 144 -21.90 7.56 -3.02
CA LYS A 144 -23.13 7.58 -3.82
C LYS A 144 -24.39 7.68 -2.96
N ARG A 145 -24.44 6.99 -1.83
CA ARG A 145 -25.59 6.98 -0.91
C ARG A 145 -25.77 8.31 -0.20
N GLU A 146 -24.66 8.89 0.28
CA GLU A 146 -24.65 10.11 1.11
C GLU A 146 -24.56 11.41 0.28
N ASP A 147 -24.34 11.30 -1.03
CA ASP A 147 -24.08 12.40 -1.97
C ASP A 147 -23.01 13.40 -1.51
N CYS A 148 -22.04 12.91 -0.76
CA CYS A 148 -20.89 13.69 -0.27
C CYS A 148 -19.69 12.79 -0.03
N CYS A 149 -18.49 13.41 -0.02
CA CYS A 149 -17.23 12.76 0.23
C CYS A 149 -16.37 13.57 1.19
N TYR A 150 -15.84 12.93 2.22
CA TYR A 150 -14.84 13.53 3.09
C TYR A 150 -13.46 13.30 2.50
N LEU A 151 -12.65 14.36 2.39
CA LEU A 151 -11.27 14.30 1.96
C LEU A 151 -10.35 14.51 3.17
N VAL A 152 -9.42 13.58 3.39
CA VAL A 152 -8.40 13.64 4.44
C VAL A 152 -6.99 13.51 3.85
N GLU A 153 -5.96 13.72 4.67
CA GLU A 153 -4.58 13.71 4.18
C GLU A 153 -4.00 12.30 4.02
N GLY A 154 -4.27 11.41 4.97
CA GLY A 154 -3.54 10.15 5.10
C GLY A 154 -4.39 8.88 5.10
N GLN A 155 -3.74 7.77 4.78
CA GLN A 155 -4.36 6.45 4.74
C GLN A 155 -4.92 6.02 6.09
N LEU A 156 -4.21 6.35 7.19
CA LEU A 156 -4.67 6.02 8.55
C LEU A 156 -5.92 6.80 8.94
N ASP A 157 -6.06 8.04 8.47
CA ASP A 157 -7.23 8.86 8.75
C ASP A 157 -8.48 8.25 8.10
N VAL A 158 -8.35 7.81 6.83
CA VAL A 158 -9.43 7.06 6.14
C VAL A 158 -9.82 5.82 6.95
N ILE A 159 -8.85 5.02 7.35
CA ILE A 159 -9.08 3.77 8.07
C ILE A 159 -9.79 4.01 9.40
N GLN A 160 -9.38 5.04 10.15
CA GLN A 160 -10.00 5.38 11.44
C GLN A 160 -11.42 5.91 11.27
N LEU A 161 -11.68 6.76 10.28
CA LEU A 161 -13.02 7.26 9.99
C LEU A 161 -13.96 6.14 9.55
N VAL A 162 -13.51 5.26 8.64
CA VAL A 162 -14.30 4.09 8.23
C VAL A 162 -14.60 3.18 9.43
N GLN A 163 -13.63 2.96 10.32
CA GLN A 163 -13.84 2.20 11.55
C GLN A 163 -14.88 2.82 12.49
N SER A 164 -14.99 4.14 12.47
CA SER A 164 -15.98 4.91 13.25
C SER A 164 -17.34 5.04 12.57
N GLY A 165 -17.52 4.40 11.39
CA GLY A 165 -18.79 4.40 10.65
C GLY A 165 -18.90 5.48 9.56
N ILE A 166 -17.88 6.33 9.37
CA ILE A 166 -17.82 7.31 8.28
C ILE A 166 -17.16 6.65 7.08
N GLU A 167 -17.97 6.03 6.21
CA GLU A 167 -17.46 5.22 5.10
C GLU A 167 -17.21 6.01 3.80
N ASN A 168 -17.79 7.20 3.65
CA ASN A 168 -17.69 8.08 2.49
C ASN A 168 -16.44 8.98 2.56
N VAL A 169 -15.26 8.40 2.85
CA VAL A 169 -14.01 9.12 3.07
C VAL A 169 -12.88 8.58 2.21
N VAL A 170 -12.06 9.49 1.67
CA VAL A 170 -10.89 9.21 0.85
C VAL A 170 -9.71 10.07 1.27
N ALA A 171 -8.48 9.69 0.86
CA ALA A 171 -7.29 10.51 1.11
C ALA A 171 -6.50 10.79 -0.17
N SER A 172 -5.93 12.01 -0.26
CA SER A 172 -5.01 12.42 -1.33
C SER A 172 -3.61 11.80 -1.21
N GLY A 173 -3.28 11.20 -0.06
CA GLY A 173 -2.00 10.53 0.17
C GLY A 173 -0.83 11.47 0.46
N GLY A 174 -1.08 12.60 1.13
CA GLY A 174 -0.06 13.53 1.63
C GLY A 174 0.51 14.48 0.58
N THR A 175 -0.22 14.70 -0.52
CA THR A 175 0.05 15.75 -1.52
C THR A 175 -1.14 16.67 -1.64
N ALA A 176 -0.93 17.89 -2.16
CA ALA A 176 -2.05 18.73 -2.56
C ALA A 176 -2.96 17.98 -3.54
N LEU A 177 -4.26 18.20 -3.42
CA LEU A 177 -5.24 17.61 -4.33
C LEU A 177 -4.90 18.05 -5.77
N THR A 178 -4.90 17.11 -6.68
CA THR A 178 -4.63 17.36 -8.10
C THR A 178 -5.93 17.47 -8.88
N TYR A 179 -5.89 18.12 -10.05
CA TYR A 179 -7.08 18.24 -10.91
C TYR A 179 -7.72 16.89 -11.28
N PRO A 180 -6.95 15.79 -11.57
CA PRO A 180 -7.53 14.48 -11.85
C PRO A 180 -8.13 13.75 -10.65
N GLN A 181 -7.75 14.09 -9.40
CA GLN A 181 -8.32 13.54 -8.16
C GLN A 181 -9.67 14.16 -7.84
#